data_ce6c527cb68c46dde6b6d95a1de4ded1
#
_entry.id   ce6c527cb68c46dde6b6d95a1de4ded1
#
_cell.length_a   1.000
_cell.length_b   1.000
_cell.length_c   1.000
_cell.angle_alpha   90.00
_cell.angle_beta   90.00
_cell.angle_gamma   90.00
#
_symmetry.space_group_name_H-M   'P 1'
#
loop_
_entity.id
_entity.type
_entity.pdbx_description
1 polymer ?
#
loop_
_entity_poly.entity_id
_entity_poly.type
_entity_poly.pdbx_seq_one_letter_code
_entity_poly.pdbx_strand_id
1 'polypeptide(L)'
;SVFAIEKMQASRMEVEHALSEGITIRGGLAPVAVLRGAGGRATGLRLMQCEARFIGSRLEIKQIAGTEEDIEADLIVSAIGQAVDFTGLEELNNGKGGITADKNYQVQGKDAKPSGMFVGGDVVRPHLLTTAIGHGAIAAEGMHRFLHGEALEKRPKIDVHGFDLM
;
A
#
# COMPACT_ATOMS: atom_id res chain seq x y z
N SER A 1 -13.47 -4.91 -9.59
CA SER A 1 -12.56 -5.56 -8.64
C SER A 1 -12.37 -7.04 -8.98
N VAL A 2 -11.15 -7.56 -8.85
CA VAL A 2 -10.90 -9.00 -8.99
C VAL A 2 -11.48 -9.83 -7.83
N PHE A 3 -11.73 -9.20 -6.70
CA PHE A 3 -12.43 -9.83 -5.58
C PHE A 3 -13.95 -9.66 -5.71
N ALA A 4 -14.72 -10.63 -5.26
CA ALA A 4 -16.14 -10.44 -5.00
C ALA A 4 -16.35 -9.29 -3.99
N ILE A 5 -17.49 -8.62 -4.04
CA ILE A 5 -17.76 -7.42 -3.24
C ILE A 5 -17.54 -7.68 -1.75
N GLU A 6 -17.97 -8.82 -1.25
CA GLU A 6 -17.85 -9.22 0.16
C GLU A 6 -16.41 -9.49 0.61
N LYS A 7 -15.50 -9.69 -0.37
CA LYS A 7 -14.06 -9.98 -0.15
C LYS A 7 -13.15 -8.82 -0.55
N MET A 8 -13.72 -7.68 -0.92
CA MET A 8 -12.91 -6.50 -1.25
C MET A 8 -12.13 -6.03 -0.03
N GLN A 9 -10.92 -5.53 -0.29
CA GLN A 9 -10.04 -4.97 0.76
C GLN A 9 -10.42 -3.53 1.16
N ALA A 10 -11.29 -2.87 0.38
CA ALA A 10 -11.82 -1.56 0.72
C ALA A 10 -12.63 -1.61 2.03
N SER A 11 -12.60 -0.53 2.80
CA SER A 11 -13.41 -0.45 4.01
C SER A 11 -14.90 -0.53 3.65
N ARG A 12 -15.68 -1.18 4.51
CA ARG A 12 -17.12 -1.30 4.30
C ARG A 12 -17.81 0.06 4.16
N MET A 13 -17.38 1.03 4.94
CA MET A 13 -17.89 2.41 4.89
C MET A 13 -17.64 3.06 3.52
N GLU A 14 -16.44 2.89 2.94
CA GLU A 14 -16.12 3.43 1.61
C GLU A 14 -16.96 2.77 0.51
N VAL A 15 -17.18 1.46 0.60
CA VAL A 15 -18.05 0.73 -0.33
C VAL A 15 -19.50 1.24 -0.22
N GLU A 16 -20.03 1.40 0.99
CA GLU A 16 -21.38 1.92 1.24
C GLU A 16 -21.53 3.37 0.73
N HIS A 17 -20.55 4.23 0.95
CA HIS A 17 -20.54 5.60 0.41
C HIS A 17 -20.56 5.60 -1.12
N ALA A 18 -19.68 4.84 -1.77
CA ALA A 18 -19.63 4.75 -3.22
C ALA A 18 -20.99 4.31 -3.81
N LEU A 19 -21.61 3.30 -3.22
CA LEU A 19 -22.94 2.82 -3.64
C LEU A 19 -24.02 3.90 -3.43
N SER A 20 -23.96 4.65 -2.32
CA SER A 20 -24.92 5.74 -2.04
C SER A 20 -24.80 6.91 -2.99
N GLU A 21 -23.62 7.12 -3.58
CA GLU A 21 -23.35 8.11 -4.64
C GLU A 21 -23.72 7.62 -6.05
N GLY A 22 -24.28 6.39 -6.16
CA GLY A 22 -24.70 5.80 -7.43
C GLY A 22 -23.56 5.13 -8.21
N ILE A 23 -22.39 4.92 -7.59
CA ILE A 23 -21.26 4.23 -8.23
C ILE A 23 -21.58 2.75 -8.32
N THR A 24 -21.46 2.16 -9.50
CA THR A 24 -21.63 0.72 -9.70
C THR A 24 -20.33 0.00 -9.35
N ILE A 25 -20.40 -0.89 -8.36
CA ILE A 25 -19.27 -1.74 -7.98
C ILE A 25 -19.49 -3.14 -8.53
N ARG A 26 -18.55 -3.64 -9.31
CA ARG A 26 -18.56 -4.99 -9.89
C ARG A 26 -17.38 -5.79 -9.36
N GLY A 27 -17.66 -6.95 -8.79
CA GLY A 27 -16.67 -7.87 -8.24
C GLY A 27 -16.46 -9.12 -9.09
N GLY A 28 -15.35 -9.84 -8.87
CA GLY A 28 -15.03 -11.06 -9.59
C GLY A 28 -14.66 -10.84 -11.06
N LEU A 29 -14.15 -9.66 -11.41
CA LEU A 29 -13.82 -9.27 -12.78
C LEU A 29 -12.37 -8.79 -12.86
N ALA A 30 -11.63 -9.36 -13.79
CA ALA A 30 -10.26 -8.94 -14.13
C ALA A 30 -10.25 -8.14 -15.43
N PRO A 31 -9.51 -7.02 -15.52
CA PRO A 31 -9.30 -6.32 -16.78
C PRO A 31 -8.43 -7.15 -17.71
N VAL A 32 -8.81 -7.21 -18.99
CA VAL A 32 -8.11 -7.94 -20.04
C VAL A 32 -7.45 -6.98 -21.02
N ALA A 33 -8.18 -5.98 -21.50
CA ALA A 33 -7.68 -5.03 -22.48
C ALA A 33 -8.42 -3.70 -22.42
N VAL A 34 -7.71 -2.61 -22.69
CA VAL A 34 -8.30 -1.31 -22.96
C VAL A 34 -8.71 -1.26 -24.42
N LEU A 35 -9.99 -1.05 -24.69
CA LEU A 35 -10.52 -0.86 -26.02
C LEU A 35 -10.21 0.56 -26.49
N ARG A 36 -9.75 0.71 -27.71
CA ARG A 36 -9.32 1.99 -28.27
C ARG A 36 -10.03 2.25 -29.59
N GLY A 37 -10.53 3.48 -29.71
CA GLY A 37 -11.11 3.98 -30.94
C GLY A 37 -10.08 4.70 -31.82
N ALA A 38 -10.59 5.44 -32.81
CA ALA A 38 -9.79 6.26 -33.67
C ALA A 38 -8.98 7.30 -32.87
N GLY A 39 -7.71 7.48 -33.22
CA GLY A 39 -6.80 8.37 -32.46
C GLY A 39 -6.28 7.83 -31.15
N GLY A 40 -6.51 6.54 -30.84
CA GLY A 40 -5.93 5.86 -29.67
C GLY A 40 -6.62 6.17 -28.33
N ARG A 41 -7.70 6.93 -28.32
CA ARG A 41 -8.49 7.20 -27.08
C ARG A 41 -9.16 5.93 -26.58
N ALA A 42 -9.28 5.81 -25.27
CA ALA A 42 -10.08 4.75 -24.68
C ALA A 42 -11.55 4.89 -25.10
N THR A 43 -12.18 3.79 -25.45
CA THR A 43 -13.61 3.69 -25.76
C THR A 43 -14.30 2.65 -24.88
N GLY A 44 -13.51 1.87 -24.11
CA GLY A 44 -14.04 0.87 -23.22
C GLY A 44 -12.95 0.01 -22.60
N LEU A 45 -13.40 -0.90 -21.76
CA LEU A 45 -12.56 -1.86 -21.07
C LEU A 45 -13.14 -3.26 -21.27
N ARG A 46 -12.32 -4.18 -21.75
CA ARG A 46 -12.66 -5.62 -21.78
C ARG A 46 -12.36 -6.24 -20.45
N LEU A 47 -13.35 -6.89 -19.88
CA LEU A 47 -13.29 -7.61 -18.61
C LEU A 47 -13.52 -9.08 -18.83
N MET A 48 -13.09 -9.90 -17.88
CA MET A 48 -13.33 -11.33 -17.83
C MET A 48 -13.64 -11.74 -16.39
N GLN A 49 -14.57 -12.66 -16.19
CA GLN A 49 -14.79 -13.21 -14.86
C GLN A 49 -13.52 -13.88 -14.32
N CYS A 50 -13.31 -13.77 -13.04
CA CYS A 50 -12.15 -14.35 -12.39
C CYS A 50 -12.42 -14.78 -10.96
N GLU A 51 -11.64 -15.74 -10.51
CA GLU A 51 -11.48 -16.10 -9.11
C GLU A 51 -10.15 -15.57 -8.61
N ALA A 52 -10.19 -14.76 -7.55
CA ALA A 52 -9.00 -14.21 -6.92
C ALA A 52 -8.84 -14.81 -5.52
N ARG A 53 -7.61 -15.27 -5.22
CA ARG A 53 -7.27 -15.83 -3.91
C ARG A 53 -5.83 -15.50 -3.54
N PHE A 54 -5.54 -15.44 -2.24
CA PHE A 54 -4.18 -15.35 -1.75
C PHE A 54 -3.59 -16.73 -1.49
N ILE A 55 -2.39 -16.98 -2.02
CA ILE A 55 -1.56 -18.12 -1.67
C ILE A 55 -0.35 -17.57 -0.92
N GLY A 56 -0.40 -17.64 0.41
CA GLY A 56 0.51 -16.89 1.26
C GLY A 56 0.31 -15.38 1.09
N SER A 57 1.35 -14.66 0.68
CA SER A 57 1.31 -13.22 0.40
C SER A 57 1.07 -12.88 -1.09
N ARG A 58 1.03 -13.89 -1.96
CA ARG A 58 0.87 -13.71 -3.41
C ARG A 58 -0.59 -13.77 -3.80
N LEU A 59 -1.07 -12.75 -4.53
CA LEU A 59 -2.38 -12.77 -5.16
C LEU A 59 -2.32 -13.64 -6.43
N GLU A 60 -3.18 -14.64 -6.51
CA GLU A 60 -3.41 -15.45 -7.70
C GLU A 60 -4.78 -15.12 -8.27
N ILE A 61 -4.83 -14.84 -9.57
CA ILE A 61 -6.05 -14.51 -10.30
C ILE A 61 -6.20 -15.55 -11.40
N LYS A 62 -7.29 -16.33 -11.34
CA LYS A 62 -7.64 -17.31 -12.36
C LYS A 62 -8.81 -16.76 -13.18
N GLN A 63 -8.54 -16.40 -14.42
CA GLN A 63 -9.54 -15.93 -15.37
C GLN A 63 -10.35 -17.12 -15.92
N ILE A 64 -11.63 -16.87 -16.20
CA ILE A 64 -12.57 -17.86 -16.72
C ILE A 64 -12.81 -17.55 -18.20
N ALA A 65 -12.21 -18.34 -19.09
CA ALA A 65 -12.32 -18.15 -20.53
C ALA A 65 -13.78 -18.26 -21.01
N GLY A 66 -14.13 -17.47 -22.03
CA GLY A 66 -15.48 -17.43 -22.58
C GLY A 66 -16.47 -16.56 -21.77
N THR A 67 -15.97 -15.76 -20.83
CA THR A 67 -16.80 -14.84 -20.03
C THR A 67 -16.43 -13.38 -20.27
N GLU A 68 -15.78 -13.11 -21.41
CA GLU A 68 -15.35 -11.77 -21.79
C GLU A 68 -16.57 -10.87 -22.03
N GLU A 69 -16.49 -9.67 -21.48
CA GLU A 69 -17.48 -8.62 -21.70
C GLU A 69 -16.79 -7.28 -21.91
N ASP A 70 -17.37 -6.44 -22.73
CA ASP A 70 -16.88 -5.11 -23.00
C ASP A 70 -17.81 -4.09 -22.32
N ILE A 71 -17.22 -3.15 -21.57
CA ILE A 71 -17.92 -2.01 -21.00
C ILE A 71 -17.43 -0.73 -21.67
N GLU A 72 -18.34 0.17 -22.01
CA GLU A 72 -18.01 1.48 -22.56
C GLU A 72 -17.41 2.36 -21.46
N ALA A 73 -16.33 3.06 -21.79
CA ALA A 73 -15.67 4.01 -20.90
C ALA A 73 -14.78 4.98 -21.66
N ASP A 74 -14.97 6.26 -21.44
CA ASP A 74 -14.14 7.33 -22.01
C ASP A 74 -12.86 7.58 -21.22
N LEU A 75 -12.87 7.23 -19.94
CA LEU A 75 -11.75 7.34 -19.01
C LEU A 75 -11.61 6.07 -18.21
N ILE A 76 -10.38 5.55 -18.13
CA ILE A 76 -10.04 4.37 -17.34
C ILE A 76 -8.92 4.75 -16.38
N VAL A 77 -9.16 4.58 -15.07
CA VAL A 77 -8.19 4.86 -14.03
C VAL A 77 -7.78 3.54 -13.36
N SER A 78 -6.48 3.26 -13.37
CA SER A 78 -5.91 2.11 -12.68
C SER A 78 -5.67 2.44 -11.21
N ALA A 79 -6.38 1.75 -10.31
CA ALA A 79 -6.25 1.89 -8.86
C ALA A 79 -6.00 0.52 -8.22
N ILE A 80 -4.96 -0.18 -8.70
CA ILE A 80 -4.64 -1.57 -8.34
C ILE A 80 -3.60 -1.70 -7.23
N GLY A 81 -3.28 -0.61 -6.54
CA GLY A 81 -2.25 -0.54 -5.51
C GLY A 81 -0.90 -0.10 -6.06
N GLN A 82 0.06 -0.05 -5.17
CA GLN A 82 1.44 0.38 -5.45
C GLN A 82 2.41 -0.65 -4.89
N ALA A 83 3.59 -0.70 -5.47
CA ALA A 83 4.73 -1.46 -4.97
C ALA A 83 5.93 -0.52 -4.79
N VAL A 84 6.82 -0.86 -3.87
CA VAL A 84 8.07 -0.13 -3.69
C VAL A 84 9.01 -0.50 -4.84
N ASP A 85 9.55 0.52 -5.51
CA ASP A 85 10.66 0.35 -6.44
C ASP A 85 11.98 0.36 -5.64
N PHE A 86 12.69 -0.75 -5.68
CA PHE A 86 13.97 -0.93 -5.00
C PHE A 86 15.17 -0.72 -5.91
N THR A 87 14.99 -0.10 -7.10
CA THR A 87 16.11 0.13 -8.02
C THR A 87 17.21 0.96 -7.34
N GLY A 88 18.41 0.38 -7.23
CA GLY A 88 19.55 0.95 -6.51
C GLY A 88 19.52 0.78 -4.98
N LEU A 89 18.50 0.12 -4.43
CA LEU A 89 18.34 -0.19 -3.01
C LEU A 89 17.93 -1.65 -2.79
N GLU A 90 18.27 -2.54 -3.71
CA GLU A 90 17.83 -3.94 -3.74
C GLU A 90 18.21 -4.69 -2.47
N GLU A 91 19.34 -4.32 -1.86
CA GLU A 91 19.84 -4.94 -0.62
C GLU A 91 18.96 -4.67 0.61
N LEU A 92 18.12 -3.62 0.56
CA LEU A 92 17.20 -3.27 1.64
C LEU A 92 15.87 -4.01 1.54
N ASN A 93 15.57 -4.63 0.40
CA ASN A 93 14.34 -5.37 0.19
C ASN A 93 14.31 -6.62 1.09
N ASN A 94 13.32 -6.70 1.96
CA ASN A 94 13.12 -7.81 2.87
C ASN A 94 12.53 -9.09 2.21
N GLY A 95 12.39 -9.10 0.88
CA GLY A 95 11.78 -10.19 0.11
C GLY A 95 10.25 -10.22 0.17
N LYS A 96 9.62 -9.28 0.86
CA LYS A 96 8.16 -9.12 0.97
C LYS A 96 7.67 -7.80 0.40
N GLY A 97 8.53 -7.09 -0.33
CA GLY A 97 8.20 -5.81 -0.97
C GLY A 97 8.26 -4.61 -0.03
N GLY A 98 9.04 -4.68 1.05
CA GLY A 98 9.24 -3.60 2.01
C GLY A 98 10.64 -3.63 2.62
N ILE A 99 10.90 -2.73 3.56
CA ILE A 99 12.13 -2.66 4.35
C ILE A 99 11.83 -3.05 5.79
N THR A 100 12.67 -3.91 6.38
CA THR A 100 12.54 -4.26 7.79
C THR A 100 13.28 -3.25 8.65
N ALA A 101 12.60 -2.69 9.64
CA ALA A 101 13.16 -1.79 10.63
C ALA A 101 12.79 -2.24 12.05
N ASP A 102 13.56 -1.78 13.01
CA ASP A 102 13.28 -2.00 14.43
C ASP A 102 12.15 -1.06 14.94
N LYS A 103 11.93 -1.07 16.27
CA LYS A 103 10.91 -0.25 16.94
C LYS A 103 11.17 1.27 16.86
N ASN A 104 12.39 1.69 16.52
CA ASN A 104 12.80 3.08 16.34
C ASN A 104 12.92 3.43 14.86
N TYR A 105 12.43 2.54 13.97
CA TYR A 105 12.52 2.67 12.51
C TYR A 105 13.95 2.72 11.96
N GLN A 106 14.92 2.18 12.73
CA GLN A 106 16.27 1.98 12.26
C GLN A 106 16.38 0.69 11.45
N VAL A 107 16.99 0.77 10.27
CA VAL A 107 17.24 -0.40 9.41
C VAL A 107 18.35 -1.25 10.03
N GLN A 108 18.09 -2.53 10.18
CA GLN A 108 19.10 -3.47 10.68
C GLN A 108 20.06 -3.86 9.55
N GLY A 109 21.35 -3.66 9.78
CA GLY A 109 22.38 -4.12 8.85
C GLY A 109 22.47 -5.66 8.82
N LYS A 110 23.16 -6.19 7.80
CA LYS A 110 23.34 -7.65 7.61
C LYS A 110 23.98 -8.35 8.82
N ASP A 111 24.79 -7.64 9.61
CA ASP A 111 25.47 -8.17 10.82
C ASP A 111 24.73 -7.83 12.11
N ALA A 112 23.42 -7.52 12.04
CA ALA A 112 22.61 -7.04 13.17
C ALA A 112 23.18 -5.80 13.89
N LYS A 113 24.11 -5.08 13.25
CA LYS A 113 24.63 -3.82 13.77
C LYS A 113 23.68 -2.68 13.39
N PRO A 114 23.47 -1.71 14.29
CA PRO A 114 22.70 -0.53 13.95
C PRO A 114 23.31 0.17 12.73
N SER A 115 22.54 0.33 11.66
CA SER A 115 22.95 1.14 10.53
C SER A 115 22.60 2.59 10.80
N GLY A 116 23.29 3.54 10.18
CA GLY A 116 22.90 4.95 10.22
C GLY A 116 21.67 5.26 9.36
N MET A 117 20.96 4.23 8.89
CA MET A 117 19.78 4.37 8.03
C MET A 117 18.51 4.23 8.85
N PHE A 118 17.54 5.08 8.55
CA PHE A 118 16.20 5.06 9.14
C PHE A 118 15.17 5.08 8.03
N VAL A 119 14.01 4.47 8.28
CA VAL A 119 12.96 4.31 7.28
C VAL A 119 11.59 4.44 7.96
N GLY A 120 10.58 4.91 7.22
CA GLY A 120 9.23 5.05 7.75
C GLY A 120 8.19 5.10 6.65
N GLY A 121 6.91 5.07 7.03
CA GLY A 121 5.78 5.10 6.10
C GLY A 121 5.53 3.77 5.40
N ASP A 122 4.98 3.85 4.20
CA ASP A 122 4.45 2.69 3.46
C ASP A 122 5.50 1.67 3.06
N VAL A 123 6.76 2.09 2.91
CA VAL A 123 7.87 1.18 2.61
C VAL A 123 8.16 0.19 3.75
N VAL A 124 7.79 0.52 5.00
CA VAL A 124 7.83 -0.40 6.14
C VAL A 124 6.55 -1.22 6.21
N ARG A 125 5.42 -0.53 6.14
CA ARG A 125 4.09 -1.12 6.15
C ARG A 125 3.07 -0.13 5.60
N PRO A 126 2.41 -0.44 4.47
CA PRO A 126 1.33 0.38 3.93
C PRO A 126 0.22 0.58 4.96
N HIS A 127 -0.14 1.83 5.24
CA HIS A 127 -1.16 2.20 6.21
C HIS A 127 -1.65 3.63 5.95
N LEU A 128 -2.34 4.24 6.94
CA LEU A 128 -2.83 5.61 6.86
C LEU A 128 -1.69 6.63 6.90
N LEU A 129 -1.94 7.80 6.31
CA LEU A 129 -1.00 8.94 6.32
C LEU A 129 -0.56 9.32 7.75
N THR A 130 -1.48 9.29 8.71
CA THR A 130 -1.17 9.55 10.13
C THR A 130 -0.16 8.56 10.70
N THR A 131 -0.20 7.30 10.28
CA THR A 131 0.78 6.27 10.65
C THR A 131 2.14 6.61 10.05
N ALA A 132 2.20 7.01 8.79
CA ALA A 132 3.44 7.40 8.12
C ALA A 132 4.11 8.62 8.82
N ILE A 133 3.32 9.63 9.20
CA ILE A 133 3.79 10.78 9.99
C ILE A 133 4.35 10.32 11.34
N GLY A 134 3.65 9.42 12.04
CA GLY A 134 4.12 8.85 13.31
C GLY A 134 5.44 8.09 13.17
N HIS A 135 5.60 7.30 12.10
CA HIS A 135 6.87 6.63 11.78
C HIS A 135 8.00 7.66 11.58
N GLY A 136 7.73 8.74 10.83
CA GLY A 136 8.69 9.80 10.58
C GLY A 136 9.14 10.50 11.86
N ALA A 137 8.21 10.80 12.77
CA ALA A 137 8.53 11.42 14.04
C ALA A 137 9.44 10.54 14.92
N ILE A 138 9.13 9.24 15.02
CA ILE A 138 9.96 8.28 15.77
C ILE A 138 11.33 8.11 15.12
N ALA A 139 11.38 8.01 13.78
CA ALA A 139 12.64 7.89 13.04
C ALA A 139 13.53 9.12 13.23
N ALA A 140 12.96 10.33 13.20
CA ALA A 140 13.70 11.59 13.41
C ALA A 140 14.33 11.66 14.81
N GLU A 141 13.59 11.28 15.85
CA GLU A 141 14.13 11.17 17.20
C GLU A 141 15.22 10.10 17.29
N GLY A 142 15.02 8.95 16.64
CA GLY A 142 16.02 7.90 16.55
C GLY A 142 17.31 8.37 15.87
N MET A 143 17.21 9.12 14.77
CA MET A 143 18.37 9.73 14.10
C MET A 143 19.11 10.70 15.01
N HIS A 144 18.38 11.57 15.71
CA HIS A 144 18.98 12.53 16.64
C HIS A 144 19.81 11.82 17.70
N ARG A 145 19.24 10.83 18.37
CA ARG A 145 19.92 10.04 19.42
C ARG A 145 21.11 9.26 18.86
N PHE A 146 20.94 8.65 17.69
CA PHE A 146 22.04 7.92 17.01
C PHE A 146 23.24 8.83 16.73
N LEU A 147 23.02 10.05 16.24
CA LEU A 147 24.09 11.02 15.94
C LEU A 147 24.79 11.53 17.22
N HIS A 148 24.12 11.53 18.36
CA HIS A 148 24.69 11.93 19.65
C HIS A 148 25.27 10.75 20.44
N GLY A 149 25.23 9.54 19.91
CA GLY A 149 25.71 8.33 20.61
C GLY A 149 24.83 7.92 21.82
N GLU A 150 23.59 8.38 21.84
CA GLU A 150 22.62 8.09 22.88
C GLU A 150 21.93 6.76 22.64
N ALA A 151 21.46 6.10 23.72
CA ALA A 151 20.68 4.88 23.59
C ALA A 151 19.32 5.17 22.94
N LEU A 152 18.92 4.30 21.99
CA LEU A 152 17.59 4.35 21.36
C LEU A 152 16.54 3.79 22.32
N GLU A 153 15.83 4.66 22.99
CA GLU A 153 14.73 4.32 23.90
C GLU A 153 13.39 4.23 23.15
N LYS A 154 12.48 3.41 23.67
CA LYS A 154 11.14 3.37 23.16
C LYS A 154 10.39 4.63 23.56
N ARG A 155 9.90 5.37 22.56
CA ARG A 155 9.03 6.54 22.81
C ARG A 155 7.78 6.11 23.60
N PRO A 156 7.37 6.86 24.62
CA PRO A 156 6.12 6.60 25.33
C PRO A 156 4.93 6.74 24.36
N LYS A 157 3.88 5.94 24.57
CA LYS A 157 2.67 5.97 23.71
C LYS A 157 1.90 7.29 23.80
N ILE A 158 2.12 8.05 24.86
CA ILE A 158 1.45 9.32 25.14
C ILE A 158 2.56 10.30 25.51
N ASP A 159 2.73 11.36 24.69
CA ASP A 159 3.54 12.49 25.06
C ASP A 159 2.72 13.35 26.01
N VAL A 160 3.09 13.37 27.26
CA VAL A 160 2.54 14.32 28.23
C VAL A 160 3.27 15.63 28.01
N HIS A 161 2.69 16.52 27.23
CA HIS A 161 3.14 17.90 27.17
C HIS A 161 2.68 18.58 28.45
N GLY A 162 3.60 18.84 29.37
CA GLY A 162 3.37 19.78 30.48
C GLY A 162 3.26 21.17 29.86
N PHE A 163 2.05 21.69 29.73
CA PHE A 163 1.88 23.13 29.56
C PHE A 163 2.09 23.76 30.90
N ASP A 164 3.27 24.32 31.14
CA ASP A 164 3.44 25.29 32.20
C ASP A 164 2.61 26.52 31.80
N LEU A 165 1.39 26.58 32.31
CA LEU A 165 0.59 27.80 32.27
C LEU A 165 1.28 28.78 33.19
N MET A 166 2.09 29.70 32.61
CA MET A 166 2.50 30.92 33.29
C MET A 166 1.32 31.84 33.47
#